data_eb83ae33866468ff16b5379eaf49edef
#
_entry.id   eb83ae33866468ff16b5379eaf49edef
#
_cell.length_a   1.000
_cell.length_b   1.000
_cell.length_c   1.000
_cell.angle_alpha   90.00
_cell.angle_beta   90.00
_cell.angle_gamma   90.00
#
_symmetry.space_group_name_H-M   'P 1'
#
loop_
_entity.id
_entity.type
_entity.pdbx_description
1 polymer ?
#
loop_
_entity_poly.entity_id
_entity_poly.type
_entity_poly.pdbx_seq_one_letter_code
_entity_poly.pdbx_strand_id
1 'polypeptide(L)'
;MRSYLRRWKFTDSCGRPRVPGALHVGCTHDAHADCHRATRREFLKGWVAIVGAAGFATVVDPRELFAQVRVFPPPPPAVSPILGLMDTHVHTAPDVFGRSVDDEEAAILYKERGLEALVLKNHVVSTADRAWLLRKHVAGLNVFGGIVLNSPVGGINPDAVNWMWRMQGGFGRVVWFPTFDADNHVKHFKDAPEGIKVLGADGKVLPAVREVLKICAEQRLVVQTGHLSPTEALAVIEAGRDAGVDRLVVTHAQFEVVNMSVAQMKVAAGMGAKLELCAMGPLLGPEAHLEWMRHWRRVKVEETAATVQDIGAQNFILATDLGQMGNPSPADGLQLFVLDLMKAGIAKDQVMTMGREVTGKLLMG
;
A
#
# COMPACT_ATOMS: atom_id res chain seq x y z
N MET A 1 0.29 -0.59 25.21
CA MET A 1 1.03 0.44 24.45
C MET A 1 2.55 0.28 24.55
N ARG A 2 3.18 0.27 25.75
CA ARG A 2 4.65 0.05 25.87
C ARG A 2 5.12 -1.30 25.31
N SER A 3 4.33 -2.36 25.43
CA SER A 3 4.64 -3.69 24.88
C SER A 3 4.51 -3.73 23.35
N TYR A 4 3.53 -3.02 22.79
CA TYR A 4 3.32 -2.93 21.34
C TYR A 4 4.46 -2.21 20.63
N LEU A 5 4.92 -1.06 21.18
CA LEU A 5 6.05 -0.29 20.62
C LEU A 5 7.40 -0.99 20.83
N ARG A 6 7.54 -1.87 21.85
CA ARG A 6 8.75 -2.69 22.01
C ARG A 6 8.83 -3.85 21.01
N ARG A 7 7.71 -4.24 20.44
CA ARG A 7 7.64 -5.27 19.40
C ARG A 7 8.36 -4.85 18.11
N TRP A 8 8.29 -3.57 17.80
CA TRP A 8 8.87 -2.97 16.61
C TRP A 8 9.98 -2.01 17.05
N LYS A 9 11.24 -2.48 17.05
CA LYS A 9 12.41 -1.65 17.39
C LYS A 9 12.62 -0.62 16.29
N PHE A 10 11.86 0.48 16.32
CA PHE A 10 12.19 1.67 15.55
C PHE A 10 13.24 2.46 16.32
N THR A 11 14.48 2.25 16.00
CA THR A 11 15.59 3.06 16.48
C THR A 11 16.04 3.99 15.36
N ASP A 12 16.51 5.20 15.71
CA ASP A 12 17.25 6.05 14.78
C ASP A 12 18.62 5.43 14.45
N SER A 13 19.34 6.05 13.53
CA SER A 13 20.69 5.62 13.15
C SER A 13 21.71 5.52 14.30
N CYS A 14 21.33 6.00 15.51
CA CYS A 14 22.11 5.96 16.74
C CYS A 14 21.54 4.95 17.76
N GLY A 15 20.58 4.09 17.37
CA GLY A 15 20.00 3.06 18.24
C GLY A 15 19.01 3.57 19.30
N ARG A 16 18.54 4.82 19.23
CA ARG A 16 17.60 5.41 20.18
C ARG A 16 16.15 5.22 19.73
N PRO A 17 15.20 4.94 20.65
CA PRO A 17 13.78 4.89 20.32
C PRO A 17 13.31 6.24 19.78
N ARG A 18 12.77 6.29 18.57
CA ARG A 18 12.10 7.49 18.06
C ARG A 18 10.79 7.69 18.80
N VAL A 19 10.66 8.82 19.44
CA VAL A 19 9.39 9.32 19.94
C VAL A 19 8.77 10.15 18.80
N PRO A 20 7.60 9.76 18.26
CA PRO A 20 6.94 10.56 17.25
C PRO A 20 6.59 11.95 17.81
N GLY A 21 6.91 13.00 17.07
CA GLY A 21 6.54 14.38 17.40
C GLY A 21 7.60 15.23 18.08
N ALA A 22 8.81 14.76 18.32
CA ALA A 22 9.90 15.59 18.78
C ALA A 22 10.57 16.34 17.60
N LEU A 23 10.30 17.63 17.48
CA LEU A 23 11.10 18.55 16.66
C LEU A 23 12.54 18.50 17.15
N HIS A 24 13.44 17.90 16.39
CA HIS A 24 14.88 17.99 16.62
C HIS A 24 15.36 19.38 16.18
N VAL A 25 15.42 20.30 17.14
CA VAL A 25 16.21 21.50 17.02
C VAL A 25 17.66 21.14 17.39
N GLY A 26 18.54 21.15 16.41
CA GLY A 26 19.98 21.29 16.58
C GLY A 26 20.75 20.02 16.96
N CYS A 27 21.20 19.27 15.97
CA CYS A 27 22.51 18.61 16.05
C CYS A 27 23.48 19.44 15.22
N THR A 28 24.22 20.31 15.88
CA THR A 28 25.48 20.86 15.35
C THR A 28 26.53 19.75 15.46
N HIS A 29 26.75 19.02 14.39
CA HIS A 29 27.95 18.23 14.22
C HIS A 29 28.83 18.97 13.23
N ASP A 30 29.82 19.68 13.78
CA ASP A 30 31.07 20.02 13.10
C ASP A 30 31.83 18.73 12.79
N ALA A 31 31.49 18.10 11.67
CA ALA A 31 32.27 17.05 11.02
C ALA A 31 31.82 16.93 9.57
N HIS A 32 31.85 18.01 8.82
CA HIS A 32 31.92 17.97 7.36
C HIS A 32 33.26 18.54 6.93
N ALA A 33 34.29 17.75 7.16
CA ALA A 33 35.51 17.85 6.38
C ALA A 33 35.15 17.39 4.96
N ASP A 34 35.37 18.29 4.00
CA ASP A 34 35.59 18.00 2.59
C ASP A 34 34.42 17.41 1.76
N CYS A 35 33.31 18.12 1.68
CA CYS A 35 32.52 18.11 0.46
C CYS A 35 33.12 19.14 -0.51
N HIS A 36 34.12 18.75 -1.30
CA HIS A 36 34.61 19.55 -2.40
C HIS A 36 33.47 19.79 -3.39
N ARG A 37 32.83 20.94 -3.30
CA ARG A 37 32.03 21.47 -4.40
C ARG A 37 33.00 21.78 -5.53
N ALA A 38 33.13 20.84 -6.46
CA ALA A 38 33.82 21.12 -7.71
C ALA A 38 33.18 22.36 -8.33
N THR A 39 33.96 23.44 -8.46
CA THR A 39 33.46 24.66 -9.07
C THR A 39 33.22 24.40 -10.56
N ARG A 40 32.25 25.12 -11.15
CA ARG A 40 31.95 25.04 -12.60
C ARG A 40 33.23 25.15 -13.47
N ARG A 41 34.24 25.83 -12.95
CA ARG A 41 35.53 26.03 -13.59
C ARG A 41 36.42 24.77 -13.50
N GLU A 42 36.36 24.00 -12.44
CA GLU A 42 37.10 22.73 -12.26
C GLU A 42 36.46 21.61 -13.07
N PHE A 43 35.14 21.60 -13.14
CA PHE A 43 34.41 20.71 -14.01
C PHE A 43 34.78 20.93 -15.51
N LEU A 44 34.84 22.19 -15.96
CA LEU A 44 35.25 22.54 -17.32
C LEU A 44 36.71 22.23 -17.62
N LYS A 45 37.63 22.37 -16.63
CA LYS A 45 39.05 22.00 -16.79
C LYS A 45 39.24 20.48 -16.91
N GLY A 46 38.44 19.67 -16.19
CA GLY A 46 38.45 18.21 -16.32
C GLY A 46 38.02 17.73 -17.72
N TRP A 47 37.06 18.39 -18.31
CA TRP A 47 36.59 18.09 -19.66
C TRP A 47 37.62 18.42 -20.76
N VAL A 48 38.34 19.53 -20.63
CA VAL A 48 39.41 19.92 -21.56
C VAL A 48 40.58 18.95 -21.51
N ALA A 49 40.89 18.36 -20.34
CA ALA A 49 41.96 17.38 -20.20
C ALA A 49 41.63 16.00 -20.82
N ILE A 50 40.39 15.62 -20.84
CA ILE A 50 39.95 14.35 -21.47
C ILE A 50 39.91 14.44 -22.98
N VAL A 51 39.61 15.61 -23.55
CA VAL A 51 39.58 15.83 -25.01
C VAL A 51 41.01 15.99 -25.61
N GLY A 52 42.00 16.35 -24.78
CA GLY A 52 43.38 16.54 -25.20
C GLY A 52 44.23 15.25 -25.31
N ALA A 53 43.79 14.11 -24.80
CA ALA A 53 44.56 12.87 -24.75
C ALA A 53 44.16 11.82 -25.83
N ALA A 54 43.11 12.04 -26.59
CA ALA A 54 42.69 11.19 -27.68
C ALA A 54 42.87 11.92 -29.02
N GLY A 55 44.07 11.81 -29.56
CA GLY A 55 44.38 12.29 -30.91
C GLY A 55 43.66 11.48 -32.01
N PHE A 56 42.43 11.81 -32.27
CA PHE A 56 41.70 11.67 -33.55
C PHE A 56 40.38 12.45 -33.37
N ALA A 57 40.44 13.75 -33.71
CA ALA A 57 39.26 14.57 -33.76
C ALA A 57 38.48 14.28 -35.04
N THR A 58 37.56 13.35 -35.04
CA THR A 58 36.33 13.57 -35.80
C THR A 58 35.59 14.66 -35.05
N VAL A 59 35.48 15.83 -35.67
CA VAL A 59 34.66 16.94 -35.18
C VAL A 59 33.21 16.47 -35.24
N VAL A 60 32.76 15.76 -34.20
CA VAL A 60 31.34 15.48 -34.02
C VAL A 60 30.75 16.83 -33.53
N ASP A 61 29.89 17.43 -34.34
CA ASP A 61 29.15 18.62 -33.96
C ASP A 61 28.48 18.35 -32.59
N PRO A 62 28.79 19.13 -31.53
CA PRO A 62 28.15 18.94 -30.25
C PRO A 62 26.63 18.92 -30.34
N ARG A 63 26.04 19.54 -31.36
CA ARG A 63 24.59 19.51 -31.59
C ARG A 63 24.12 18.13 -32.06
N GLU A 64 24.92 17.39 -32.84
CA GLU A 64 24.59 16.02 -33.22
C GLU A 64 24.79 15.05 -32.08
N LEU A 65 25.80 15.23 -31.24
CA LEU A 65 26.01 14.42 -30.03
C LEU A 65 24.86 14.58 -29.05
N PHE A 66 24.35 15.80 -28.86
CA PHE A 66 23.19 16.08 -28.02
C PHE A 66 21.85 15.79 -28.73
N ALA A 67 21.80 15.75 -30.06
CA ALA A 67 20.60 15.37 -30.79
C ALA A 67 20.33 13.84 -30.73
N GLN A 68 21.38 13.02 -30.60
CA GLN A 68 21.25 11.57 -30.53
C GLN A 68 20.98 11.04 -29.09
N VAL A 69 21.12 11.87 -28.05
CA VAL A 69 20.88 11.50 -26.65
C VAL A 69 19.78 12.36 -26.04
N ARG A 70 18.74 12.67 -26.80
CA ARG A 70 17.51 13.17 -26.22
C ARG A 70 16.68 11.99 -25.71
N VAL A 71 17.13 11.34 -24.63
CA VAL A 71 16.22 10.56 -23.79
C VAL A 71 15.44 11.57 -22.96
N PHE A 72 14.51 12.26 -23.62
CA PHE A 72 13.46 12.90 -22.84
C PHE A 72 12.62 11.78 -22.22
N PRO A 73 12.23 11.92 -20.95
CA PRO A 73 11.14 11.09 -20.46
C PRO A 73 9.98 11.21 -21.46
N PRO A 74 9.28 10.13 -21.78
CA PRO A 74 8.11 10.22 -22.64
C PRO A 74 7.19 11.33 -22.11
N PRO A 75 6.55 12.12 -22.98
CA PRO A 75 5.63 13.14 -22.52
C PRO A 75 4.60 12.49 -21.60
N PRO A 76 4.16 13.17 -20.53
CA PRO A 76 3.11 12.64 -19.68
C PRO A 76 1.89 12.30 -20.56
N PRO A 77 1.15 11.23 -20.25
CA PRO A 77 -0.03 10.87 -21.02
C PRO A 77 -1.01 12.04 -21.06
N ALA A 78 -1.60 12.30 -22.22
CA ALA A 78 -2.55 13.41 -22.43
C ALA A 78 -3.75 13.37 -21.47
N VAL A 79 -4.10 12.17 -20.99
CA VAL A 79 -5.10 11.93 -19.95
C VAL A 79 -4.47 11.08 -18.89
N SER A 80 -4.60 11.48 -17.62
CA SER A 80 -4.09 10.71 -16.49
C SER A 80 -4.63 9.27 -16.52
N PRO A 81 -3.76 8.25 -16.42
CA PRO A 81 -4.19 6.85 -16.46
C PRO A 81 -4.98 6.44 -15.20
N ILE A 82 -4.94 7.25 -14.15
CA ILE A 82 -5.63 6.99 -12.87
C ILE A 82 -6.92 7.81 -12.71
N LEU A 83 -7.32 8.57 -13.74
CA LEU A 83 -8.55 9.37 -13.68
C LEU A 83 -9.76 8.47 -13.43
N GLY A 84 -10.49 8.76 -12.36
CA GLY A 84 -11.68 8.01 -11.94
C GLY A 84 -11.39 6.70 -11.21
N LEU A 85 -10.13 6.37 -10.92
CA LEU A 85 -9.81 5.21 -10.11
C LEU A 85 -10.08 5.46 -8.62
N MET A 86 -10.11 4.40 -7.84
CA MET A 86 -10.31 4.38 -6.40
C MET A 86 -9.22 3.53 -5.75
N ASP A 87 -8.79 3.91 -4.55
CA ASP A 87 -7.77 3.20 -3.78
C ASP A 87 -8.34 2.68 -2.45
N THR A 88 -8.28 1.37 -2.25
CA THR A 88 -8.85 0.72 -1.07
C THR A 88 -7.89 0.61 0.11
N HIS A 89 -6.66 1.14 0.01
CA HIS A 89 -5.62 0.85 0.99
C HIS A 89 -4.57 1.96 1.06
N VAL A 90 -4.85 3.00 1.85
CA VAL A 90 -3.98 4.18 1.98
C VAL A 90 -3.60 4.41 3.44
N HIS A 91 -2.30 4.59 3.70
CA HIS A 91 -1.77 4.91 5.02
C HIS A 91 -1.42 6.39 5.12
N THR A 92 -1.94 7.07 6.13
CA THR A 92 -1.77 8.52 6.34
C THR A 92 -1.54 8.84 7.81
N ALA A 93 -0.95 10.00 8.10
CA ALA A 93 -0.96 10.57 9.44
C ALA A 93 -2.38 11.13 9.77
N PRO A 94 -2.78 11.14 11.06
CA PRO A 94 -2.00 10.73 12.24
C PRO A 94 -1.87 9.20 12.37
N ASP A 95 -0.68 8.73 12.67
CA ASP A 95 -0.40 7.32 12.90
C ASP A 95 0.70 7.16 13.98
N VAL A 96 0.85 5.96 14.52
CA VAL A 96 2.00 5.62 15.40
C VAL A 96 3.28 5.38 14.60
N PHE A 97 3.17 5.22 13.31
CA PHE A 97 4.26 5.14 12.35
C PHE A 97 4.45 6.48 11.62
N GLY A 98 5.67 6.81 11.24
CA GLY A 98 5.93 7.96 10.38
C GLY A 98 5.26 7.79 9.01
N ARG A 99 4.45 8.78 8.61
CA ARG A 99 3.76 8.79 7.32
C ARG A 99 4.28 9.93 6.44
N SER A 100 4.27 9.72 5.13
CA SER A 100 4.74 10.70 4.15
C SER A 100 3.75 11.84 3.92
N VAL A 101 2.48 11.59 4.15
CA VAL A 101 1.37 12.55 4.01
C VAL A 101 0.38 12.37 5.15
N ASP A 102 -0.34 13.42 5.50
CA ASP A 102 -1.50 13.33 6.39
C ASP A 102 -2.78 13.07 5.59
N ASP A 103 -3.89 12.97 6.32
CA ASP A 103 -5.22 12.69 5.75
C ASP A 103 -5.65 13.74 4.73
N GLU A 104 -5.46 15.03 5.06
CA GLU A 104 -5.90 16.14 4.23
C GLU A 104 -5.01 16.28 2.99
N GLU A 105 -3.69 16.19 3.16
CA GLU A 105 -2.73 16.18 2.06
C GLU A 105 -3.02 15.04 1.08
N ALA A 106 -3.26 13.84 1.58
CA ALA A 106 -3.62 12.69 0.74
C ALA A 106 -4.92 12.96 -0.02
N ALA A 107 -5.97 13.42 0.66
CA ALA A 107 -7.26 13.67 0.03
C ALA A 107 -7.19 14.77 -1.04
N ILE A 108 -6.43 15.84 -0.80
CA ILE A 108 -6.18 16.90 -1.78
C ILE A 108 -5.47 16.33 -3.02
N LEU A 109 -4.39 15.58 -2.82
CA LEU A 109 -3.64 14.94 -3.92
C LEU A 109 -4.52 14.00 -4.75
N TYR A 110 -5.37 13.18 -4.10
CA TYR A 110 -6.29 12.27 -4.79
C TYR A 110 -7.28 13.05 -5.66
N LYS A 111 -7.87 14.09 -5.11
CA LYS A 111 -8.80 14.97 -5.86
C LYS A 111 -8.11 15.66 -7.03
N GLU A 112 -6.92 16.22 -6.84
CA GLU A 112 -6.14 16.89 -7.90
C GLU A 112 -5.73 15.95 -9.03
N ARG A 113 -5.46 14.67 -8.72
CA ARG A 113 -5.16 13.64 -9.70
C ARG A 113 -6.41 13.04 -10.35
N GLY A 114 -7.61 13.47 -9.94
CA GLY A 114 -8.88 13.02 -10.50
C GLY A 114 -9.32 11.63 -10.07
N LEU A 115 -8.86 11.16 -8.92
CA LEU A 115 -9.33 9.93 -8.30
C LEU A 115 -10.71 10.12 -7.68
N GLU A 116 -11.54 9.08 -7.64
CA GLU A 116 -12.93 9.15 -7.15
C GLU A 116 -13.07 8.79 -5.67
N ALA A 117 -12.19 7.93 -5.15
CA ALA A 117 -12.25 7.53 -3.75
C ALA A 117 -10.90 7.07 -3.19
N LEU A 118 -10.79 7.16 -1.87
CA LEU A 118 -9.74 6.49 -1.09
C LEU A 118 -10.31 5.90 0.19
N VAL A 119 -9.65 4.85 0.69
CA VAL A 119 -9.94 4.25 2.00
C VAL A 119 -8.73 4.45 2.91
N LEU A 120 -8.95 5.16 4.00
CA LEU A 120 -7.93 5.35 5.04
C LEU A 120 -7.77 4.07 5.86
N LYS A 121 -6.56 3.57 5.94
CA LYS A 121 -6.20 2.42 6.78
C LYS A 121 -5.24 2.83 7.89
N ASN A 122 -5.53 2.36 9.11
CA ASN A 122 -4.65 2.49 10.26
C ASN A 122 -4.59 1.16 11.01
N HIS A 123 -3.40 0.74 11.46
CA HIS A 123 -3.22 -0.56 12.11
C HIS A 123 -3.65 -0.60 13.58
N VAL A 124 -3.92 0.55 14.19
CA VAL A 124 -4.09 0.64 15.66
C VAL A 124 -5.38 1.30 16.11
N VAL A 125 -6.06 2.02 15.20
CA VAL A 125 -7.34 2.71 15.48
C VAL A 125 -8.29 2.59 14.30
N SER A 126 -9.60 2.83 14.53
CA SER A 126 -10.57 3.07 13.47
C SER A 126 -10.27 4.38 12.75
N THR A 127 -10.61 4.45 11.46
CA THR A 127 -10.48 5.66 10.62
C THR A 127 -11.83 6.18 10.11
N ALA A 128 -12.92 5.67 10.65
CA ALA A 128 -14.27 6.05 10.20
C ALA A 128 -14.61 7.53 10.51
N ASP A 129 -14.19 8.04 11.66
CA ASP A 129 -14.31 9.42 12.09
C ASP A 129 -13.42 10.36 11.25
N ARG A 130 -12.22 9.94 10.92
CA ARG A 130 -11.30 10.68 10.03
C ARG A 130 -11.90 10.84 8.64
N ALA A 131 -12.51 9.77 8.10
CA ALA A 131 -13.22 9.83 6.82
C ALA A 131 -14.39 10.84 6.85
N TRP A 132 -15.14 10.89 7.95
CA TRP A 132 -16.22 11.86 8.12
C TRP A 132 -15.72 13.30 8.14
N LEU A 133 -14.61 13.58 8.83
CA LEU A 133 -14.00 14.91 8.87
C LEU A 133 -13.51 15.33 7.48
N LEU A 134 -12.78 14.45 6.79
CA LEU A 134 -12.23 14.76 5.47
C LEU A 134 -13.29 15.08 4.42
N ARG A 135 -14.41 14.35 4.43
CA ARG A 135 -15.52 14.66 3.51
C ARG A 135 -16.13 16.04 3.68
N LYS A 136 -15.95 16.65 4.85
CA LYS A 136 -16.33 18.05 5.09
C LYS A 136 -15.34 19.05 4.50
N HIS A 137 -14.04 18.71 4.56
CA HIS A 137 -12.96 19.60 4.15
C HIS A 137 -12.63 19.47 2.67
N VAL A 138 -12.69 18.27 2.12
CA VAL A 138 -12.34 17.99 0.73
C VAL A 138 -13.59 17.50 -0.04
N ALA A 139 -14.42 18.47 -0.43
CA ALA A 139 -15.65 18.17 -1.17
C ALA A 139 -15.35 17.54 -2.55
N GLY A 140 -16.19 16.59 -2.98
CA GLY A 140 -16.10 15.93 -4.29
C GLY A 140 -15.18 14.71 -4.34
N LEU A 141 -14.58 14.30 -3.21
CA LEU A 141 -13.85 13.03 -3.07
C LEU A 141 -14.61 12.11 -2.12
N ASN A 142 -14.75 10.85 -2.48
CA ASN A 142 -15.29 9.82 -1.59
C ASN A 142 -14.20 9.28 -0.67
N VAL A 143 -14.24 9.64 0.60
CA VAL A 143 -13.32 9.13 1.61
C VAL A 143 -14.04 8.11 2.47
N PHE A 144 -13.46 6.94 2.62
CA PHE A 144 -13.93 5.88 3.50
C PHE A 144 -12.86 5.56 4.54
N GLY A 145 -13.30 4.99 5.64
CA GLY A 145 -12.45 4.47 6.69
C GLY A 145 -12.77 3.01 6.96
N GLY A 146 -12.09 2.47 7.95
CA GLY A 146 -12.28 1.09 8.37
C GLY A 146 -11.62 0.80 9.71
N ILE A 147 -11.44 -0.47 10.00
CA ILE A 147 -10.79 -0.97 11.20
C ILE A 147 -9.93 -2.18 10.88
N VAL A 148 -8.75 -2.24 11.47
CA VAL A 148 -7.87 -3.42 11.42
C VAL A 148 -7.96 -4.15 12.76
N LEU A 149 -8.30 -5.43 12.72
CA LEU A 149 -8.55 -6.26 13.91
C LEU A 149 -7.26 -6.73 14.58
N ASN A 150 -6.36 -5.78 14.85
CA ASN A 150 -5.13 -5.98 15.63
C ASN A 150 -5.39 -5.80 17.13
N SER A 151 -4.40 -6.13 17.95
CA SER A 151 -4.47 -6.06 19.43
C SER A 151 -4.91 -4.70 19.99
N PRO A 152 -4.53 -3.53 19.41
CA PRO A 152 -4.95 -2.23 19.94
C PRO A 152 -6.47 -2.00 19.95
N VAL A 153 -7.21 -2.65 19.05
CA VAL A 153 -8.69 -2.60 18.99
C VAL A 153 -9.36 -3.81 19.65
N GLY A 154 -8.58 -4.66 20.33
CA GLY A 154 -9.06 -5.86 21.02
C GLY A 154 -9.01 -7.13 20.18
N GLY A 155 -8.21 -7.16 19.07
CA GLY A 155 -8.10 -8.33 18.19
C GLY A 155 -9.37 -8.55 17.36
N ILE A 156 -9.81 -9.81 17.22
CA ILE A 156 -11.08 -10.15 16.56
C ILE A 156 -12.23 -9.70 17.47
N ASN A 157 -12.58 -8.43 17.34
CA ASN A 157 -13.52 -7.75 18.23
C ASN A 157 -14.79 -7.29 17.48
N PRO A 158 -15.91 -8.05 17.58
CA PRO A 158 -17.18 -7.69 16.96
C PRO A 158 -17.73 -6.32 17.42
N ASP A 159 -17.55 -5.96 18.69
CA ASP A 159 -18.01 -4.68 19.21
C ASP A 159 -17.28 -3.50 18.55
N ALA A 160 -15.97 -3.62 18.36
CA ALA A 160 -15.19 -2.59 17.67
C ALA A 160 -15.66 -2.39 16.23
N VAL A 161 -16.01 -3.48 15.52
CA VAL A 161 -16.60 -3.42 14.17
C VAL A 161 -17.96 -2.73 14.23
N ASN A 162 -18.80 -3.08 15.20
CA ASN A 162 -20.12 -2.46 15.39
C ASN A 162 -20.03 -0.95 15.62
N TRP A 163 -19.08 -0.47 16.40
CA TRP A 163 -18.89 0.97 16.62
C TRP A 163 -18.28 1.66 15.40
N MET A 164 -17.41 1.00 14.64
CA MET A 164 -16.80 1.56 13.45
C MET A 164 -17.83 1.90 12.37
N TRP A 165 -18.70 0.96 11.99
CA TRP A 165 -19.68 1.22 10.92
C TRP A 165 -20.80 2.18 11.32
N ARG A 166 -21.12 2.26 12.64
CA ARG A 166 -22.13 3.19 13.18
C ARG A 166 -21.63 4.64 13.28
N MET A 167 -20.36 4.89 13.05
CA MET A 167 -19.83 6.25 13.07
C MET A 167 -20.64 7.13 12.09
N GLN A 168 -20.95 8.35 12.54
CA GLN A 168 -21.79 9.29 11.78
C GLN A 168 -21.35 9.40 10.32
N GLY A 169 -22.31 9.34 9.39
CA GLY A 169 -22.09 9.36 7.94
C GLY A 169 -21.97 7.97 7.31
N GLY A 170 -21.73 6.91 8.09
CA GLY A 170 -21.61 5.55 7.57
C GLY A 170 -20.41 5.36 6.65
N PHE A 171 -19.32 6.08 6.90
CA PHE A 171 -18.11 6.03 6.06
C PHE A 171 -17.10 4.98 6.54
N GLY A 172 -17.34 4.32 7.67
CA GLY A 172 -16.63 3.11 8.07
C GLY A 172 -17.09 1.94 7.21
N ARG A 173 -16.27 1.52 6.24
CA ARG A 173 -16.68 0.56 5.20
C ARG A 173 -15.84 -0.70 5.15
N VAL A 174 -14.63 -0.69 5.67
CA VAL A 174 -13.68 -1.79 5.48
C VAL A 174 -13.24 -2.39 6.81
N VAL A 175 -13.30 -3.70 6.91
CA VAL A 175 -12.80 -4.49 8.05
C VAL A 175 -11.65 -5.35 7.55
N TRP A 176 -10.44 -5.06 8.02
CA TRP A 176 -9.28 -5.92 7.81
C TRP A 176 -9.14 -6.89 8.97
N PHE A 177 -9.01 -8.17 8.65
CA PHE A 177 -8.50 -9.15 9.61
C PHE A 177 -7.09 -8.78 10.05
N PRO A 178 -6.54 -9.42 11.11
CA PRO A 178 -5.26 -9.02 11.68
C PRO A 178 -4.16 -8.86 10.64
N THR A 179 -3.36 -7.82 10.82
CA THR A 179 -2.19 -7.54 10.00
C THR A 179 -0.91 -7.84 10.78
N PHE A 180 -0.26 -6.84 11.37
CA PHE A 180 0.98 -7.04 12.12
C PHE A 180 0.86 -7.99 13.30
N ASP A 181 -0.33 -8.14 13.86
CA ASP A 181 -0.59 -9.04 14.98
C ASP A 181 -1.13 -10.42 14.54
N ALA A 182 -1.32 -10.66 13.22
CA ALA A 182 -1.74 -11.97 12.74
C ALA A 182 -0.73 -13.06 13.11
N ASP A 183 -1.20 -14.24 13.52
CA ASP A 183 -0.36 -15.39 13.86
C ASP A 183 0.60 -15.75 12.71
N ASN A 184 0.11 -15.69 11.47
CA ASN A 184 0.94 -15.86 10.28
C ASN A 184 2.04 -14.78 10.16
N HIS A 185 1.73 -13.50 10.41
CA HIS A 185 2.70 -12.41 10.28
C HIS A 185 3.81 -12.50 11.34
N VAL A 186 3.45 -12.72 12.60
CA VAL A 186 4.42 -12.74 13.70
C VAL A 186 5.43 -13.89 13.59
N LYS A 187 5.06 -15.00 12.92
CA LYS A 187 5.96 -16.15 12.66
C LYS A 187 7.15 -15.82 11.78
N HIS A 188 7.11 -14.72 11.03
CA HIS A 188 8.26 -14.26 10.23
C HIS A 188 9.36 -13.62 11.09
N PHE A 189 9.13 -13.39 12.38
CA PHE A 189 10.06 -12.68 13.26
C PHE A 189 10.44 -13.55 14.46
N LYS A 190 11.75 -13.60 14.78
CA LYS A 190 12.25 -14.29 15.97
C LYS A 190 11.70 -13.59 17.24
N ASP A 191 11.42 -14.39 18.25
CA ASP A 191 10.98 -13.91 19.57
C ASP A 191 9.71 -13.03 19.53
N ALA A 192 8.93 -13.12 18.47
CA ALA A 192 7.64 -12.45 18.39
C ALA A 192 6.67 -13.10 19.40
N PRO A 193 5.81 -12.31 20.04
CA PRO A 193 4.78 -12.87 20.91
C PRO A 193 3.74 -13.64 20.07
N GLU A 194 2.90 -14.43 20.76
CA GLU A 194 1.83 -15.18 20.10
C GLU A 194 0.91 -14.21 19.30
N GLY A 195 0.65 -14.58 18.05
CA GLY A 195 -0.20 -13.80 17.16
C GLY A 195 -1.68 -14.09 17.35
N ILE A 196 -2.52 -13.25 16.73
CA ILE A 196 -3.97 -13.42 16.72
C ILE A 196 -4.31 -14.50 15.69
N LYS A 197 -4.93 -15.59 16.16
CA LYS A 197 -5.42 -16.69 15.33
C LYS A 197 -6.84 -16.43 14.88
N VAL A 198 -7.16 -16.86 13.67
CA VAL A 198 -8.53 -16.83 13.11
C VAL A 198 -9.14 -18.22 13.03
N LEU A 199 -8.31 -19.27 13.12
CA LEU A 199 -8.74 -20.67 13.10
C LEU A 199 -8.51 -21.34 14.46
N GLY A 200 -9.42 -22.23 14.83
CA GLY A 200 -9.25 -23.17 15.93
C GLY A 200 -8.35 -24.36 15.56
N ALA A 201 -8.08 -25.20 16.54
CA ALA A 201 -7.28 -26.41 16.34
C ALA A 201 -7.92 -27.42 15.36
N ASP A 202 -9.24 -27.33 15.16
CA ASP A 202 -10.01 -28.11 14.20
C ASP A 202 -9.99 -27.55 12.77
N GLY A 203 -9.21 -26.47 12.53
CA GLY A 203 -9.11 -25.78 11.24
C GLY A 203 -10.30 -24.92 10.87
N LYS A 204 -11.32 -24.79 11.74
CA LYS A 204 -12.49 -23.95 11.49
C LYS A 204 -12.27 -22.53 12.02
N VAL A 205 -12.94 -21.57 11.39
CA VAL A 205 -12.92 -20.18 11.87
C VAL A 205 -13.49 -20.06 13.28
N LEU A 206 -12.84 -19.27 14.12
CA LEU A 206 -13.25 -19.04 15.50
C LEU A 206 -14.64 -18.40 15.62
N PRO A 207 -15.36 -18.57 16.74
CA PRO A 207 -16.69 -17.94 16.94
C PRO A 207 -16.68 -16.43 16.73
N ALA A 208 -15.69 -15.71 17.25
CA ALA A 208 -15.55 -14.26 17.08
C ALA A 208 -15.38 -13.86 15.60
N VAL A 209 -14.68 -14.68 14.78
CA VAL A 209 -14.56 -14.48 13.34
C VAL A 209 -15.92 -14.57 12.66
N ARG A 210 -16.74 -15.60 13.01
CA ARG A 210 -18.09 -15.75 12.44
C ARG A 210 -18.99 -14.56 12.82
N GLU A 211 -18.89 -14.07 14.03
CA GLU A 211 -19.65 -12.90 14.46
C GLU A 211 -19.27 -11.64 13.70
N VAL A 212 -17.99 -11.38 13.51
CA VAL A 212 -17.50 -10.29 12.66
C VAL A 212 -18.03 -10.44 11.23
N LEU A 213 -17.95 -11.64 10.63
CA LEU A 213 -18.42 -11.88 9.27
C LEU A 213 -19.93 -11.68 9.14
N LYS A 214 -20.71 -12.09 10.14
CA LYS A 214 -22.16 -11.85 10.20
C LYS A 214 -22.47 -10.34 10.19
N ILE A 215 -21.80 -9.55 11.03
CA ILE A 215 -21.95 -8.09 11.05
C ILE A 215 -21.59 -7.50 9.68
N CYS A 216 -20.49 -7.97 9.07
CA CYS A 216 -20.07 -7.50 7.75
C CYS A 216 -21.09 -7.80 6.67
N ALA A 217 -21.72 -8.98 6.69
CA ALA A 217 -22.79 -9.34 5.76
C ALA A 217 -24.03 -8.43 5.94
N GLU A 218 -24.52 -8.31 7.19
CA GLU A 218 -25.70 -7.50 7.52
C GLU A 218 -25.52 -6.01 7.16
N GLN A 219 -24.32 -5.48 7.36
CA GLN A 219 -23.98 -4.06 7.13
C GLN A 219 -23.32 -3.80 5.79
N ARG A 220 -23.17 -4.83 4.95
CA ARG A 220 -22.55 -4.76 3.63
C ARG A 220 -21.16 -4.14 3.68
N LEU A 221 -20.35 -4.51 4.68
CA LEU A 221 -18.97 -4.07 4.84
C LEU A 221 -18.03 -4.88 3.94
N VAL A 222 -16.97 -4.24 3.49
CA VAL A 222 -15.88 -4.92 2.79
C VAL A 222 -15.01 -5.66 3.81
N VAL A 223 -14.81 -6.95 3.59
CA VAL A 223 -13.92 -7.78 4.40
C VAL A 223 -12.62 -7.98 3.65
N GLN A 224 -11.52 -7.61 4.28
CA GLN A 224 -10.16 -7.83 3.80
C GLN A 224 -9.42 -8.82 4.70
N THR A 225 -8.68 -9.78 4.12
CA THR A 225 -8.04 -10.86 4.88
C THR A 225 -6.82 -10.44 5.71
N GLY A 226 -6.29 -9.24 5.50
CA GLY A 226 -5.09 -8.78 6.23
C GLY A 226 -3.85 -9.63 5.93
N HIS A 227 -3.08 -9.98 6.96
CA HIS A 227 -1.85 -10.78 6.82
C HIS A 227 -2.06 -12.27 7.16
N LEU A 228 -3.25 -12.78 6.91
CA LEU A 228 -3.54 -14.21 7.08
C LEU A 228 -2.73 -15.06 6.08
N SER A 229 -2.36 -16.26 6.48
CA SER A 229 -1.82 -17.26 5.55
C SER A 229 -2.85 -17.63 4.47
N PRO A 230 -2.44 -18.21 3.33
CA PRO A 230 -3.38 -18.63 2.29
C PRO A 230 -4.48 -19.55 2.80
N THR A 231 -4.15 -20.49 3.69
CA THR A 231 -5.13 -21.41 4.29
C THR A 231 -6.14 -20.67 5.17
N GLU A 232 -5.68 -19.77 6.02
CA GLU A 232 -6.54 -18.96 6.88
C GLU A 232 -7.42 -18.01 6.03
N ALA A 233 -6.85 -17.37 5.02
CA ALA A 233 -7.57 -16.47 4.11
C ALA A 233 -8.69 -17.20 3.37
N LEU A 234 -8.42 -18.39 2.82
CA LEU A 234 -9.43 -19.20 2.14
C LEU A 234 -10.54 -19.65 3.10
N ALA A 235 -10.22 -20.06 4.31
CA ALA A 235 -11.21 -20.43 5.32
C ALA A 235 -12.09 -19.24 5.75
N VAL A 236 -11.51 -18.04 5.90
CA VAL A 236 -12.26 -16.80 6.21
C VAL A 236 -13.16 -16.41 5.02
N ILE A 237 -12.68 -16.54 3.78
CA ILE A 237 -13.47 -16.25 2.57
C ILE A 237 -14.65 -17.22 2.48
N GLU A 238 -14.43 -18.52 2.68
CA GLU A 238 -15.49 -19.52 2.67
C GLU A 238 -16.55 -19.22 3.74
N ALA A 239 -16.12 -19.00 4.98
CA ALA A 239 -17.01 -18.63 6.08
C ALA A 239 -17.74 -17.30 5.85
N GLY A 240 -17.09 -16.33 5.21
CA GLY A 240 -17.69 -15.05 4.83
C GLY A 240 -18.78 -15.21 3.78
N ARG A 241 -18.52 -16.00 2.74
CA ARG A 241 -19.51 -16.32 1.73
C ARG A 241 -20.72 -17.04 2.35
N ASP A 242 -20.47 -18.01 3.23
CA ASP A 242 -21.54 -18.76 3.89
C ASP A 242 -22.38 -17.87 4.84
N ALA A 243 -21.76 -16.82 5.40
CA ALA A 243 -22.45 -15.79 6.18
C ALA A 243 -23.18 -14.75 5.32
N GLY A 244 -23.01 -14.77 3.99
CA GLY A 244 -23.63 -13.82 3.05
C GLY A 244 -22.81 -12.54 2.79
N VAL A 245 -21.51 -12.52 3.10
CA VAL A 245 -20.63 -11.41 2.75
C VAL A 245 -20.41 -11.42 1.23
N ASP A 246 -20.86 -10.37 0.54
CA ASP A 246 -20.73 -10.19 -0.91
C ASP A 246 -19.46 -9.41 -1.31
N ARG A 247 -18.69 -8.87 -0.34
CA ARG A 247 -17.55 -7.97 -0.53
C ARG A 247 -16.29 -8.50 0.15
N LEU A 248 -15.78 -9.61 -0.36
CA LEU A 248 -14.59 -10.29 0.14
C LEU A 248 -13.36 -9.91 -0.68
N VAL A 249 -12.24 -9.64 -0.02
CA VAL A 249 -10.99 -9.25 -0.65
C VAL A 249 -9.82 -9.97 0.02
N VAL A 250 -8.94 -10.56 -0.77
CA VAL A 250 -7.61 -11.02 -0.32
C VAL A 250 -6.68 -9.82 -0.35
N THR A 251 -6.25 -9.37 0.81
CA THR A 251 -5.32 -8.24 0.96
C THR A 251 -3.96 -8.61 0.36
N HIS A 252 -3.40 -7.73 -0.50
CA HIS A 252 -2.07 -7.87 -1.14
C HIS A 252 -1.62 -9.32 -1.34
N ALA A 253 -2.42 -10.11 -2.07
CA ALA A 253 -2.30 -11.56 -2.22
C ALA A 253 -0.90 -12.07 -2.62
N GLN A 254 -0.11 -11.25 -3.34
CA GLN A 254 1.22 -11.58 -3.84
C GLN A 254 2.36 -11.23 -2.86
N PHE A 255 2.09 -10.47 -1.77
CA PHE A 255 3.13 -10.14 -0.80
C PHE A 255 3.55 -11.38 -0.04
N GLU A 256 4.86 -11.47 0.25
CA GLU A 256 5.46 -12.65 0.90
C GLU A 256 4.79 -12.98 2.26
N VAL A 257 4.28 -11.98 2.97
CA VAL A 257 3.55 -12.19 4.22
C VAL A 257 2.27 -13.01 4.04
N VAL A 258 1.61 -12.91 2.88
CA VAL A 258 0.45 -13.73 2.49
C VAL A 258 0.88 -14.88 1.61
N ASN A 259 1.70 -14.60 0.59
CA ASN A 259 2.32 -15.56 -0.31
C ASN A 259 1.33 -16.55 -0.95
N MET A 260 0.20 -16.04 -1.43
CA MET A 260 -0.82 -16.86 -2.08
C MET A 260 -0.35 -17.27 -3.47
N SER A 261 -0.33 -18.56 -3.77
CA SER A 261 -0.03 -19.05 -5.11
C SER A 261 -1.14 -18.69 -6.10
N VAL A 262 -0.82 -18.64 -7.40
CA VAL A 262 -1.81 -18.37 -8.47
C VAL A 262 -2.98 -19.36 -8.40
N ALA A 263 -2.72 -20.63 -8.09
CA ALA A 263 -3.77 -21.64 -7.92
C ALA A 263 -4.71 -21.30 -6.76
N GLN A 264 -4.18 -20.85 -5.63
CA GLN A 264 -4.98 -20.42 -4.48
C GLN A 264 -5.74 -19.12 -4.77
N MET A 265 -5.13 -18.17 -5.51
CA MET A 265 -5.81 -16.96 -5.97
C MET A 265 -7.02 -17.31 -6.87
N LYS A 266 -6.88 -18.28 -7.76
CA LYS A 266 -8.00 -18.79 -8.58
C LYS A 266 -9.10 -19.40 -7.73
N VAL A 267 -8.77 -20.13 -6.68
CA VAL A 267 -9.75 -20.66 -5.72
C VAL A 267 -10.48 -19.53 -5.00
N ALA A 268 -9.76 -18.53 -4.47
CA ALA A 268 -10.37 -17.36 -3.83
C ALA A 268 -11.30 -16.60 -4.78
N ALA A 269 -10.84 -16.34 -6.02
CA ALA A 269 -11.63 -15.69 -7.06
C ALA A 269 -12.88 -16.51 -7.44
N GLY A 270 -12.76 -17.83 -7.52
CA GLY A 270 -13.87 -18.75 -7.75
C GLY A 270 -14.93 -18.74 -6.64
N MET A 271 -14.54 -18.39 -5.41
CA MET A 271 -15.44 -18.14 -4.28
C MET A 271 -16.04 -16.72 -4.28
N GLY A 272 -15.71 -15.87 -5.26
CA GLY A 272 -16.21 -14.51 -5.41
C GLY A 272 -15.34 -13.43 -4.76
N ALA A 273 -14.27 -13.80 -4.07
CA ALA A 273 -13.35 -12.82 -3.47
C ALA A 273 -12.56 -12.06 -4.56
N LYS A 274 -12.26 -10.79 -4.30
CA LYS A 274 -11.35 -10.00 -5.12
C LYS A 274 -9.93 -10.09 -4.57
N LEU A 275 -8.96 -9.92 -5.46
CA LEU A 275 -7.54 -10.01 -5.15
C LEU A 275 -6.94 -8.61 -5.22
N GLU A 276 -6.36 -8.14 -4.12
CA GLU A 276 -5.77 -6.81 -4.04
C GLU A 276 -4.34 -6.82 -4.60
N LEU A 277 -4.08 -5.91 -5.54
CA LEU A 277 -2.77 -5.63 -6.12
C LEU A 277 -2.28 -4.29 -5.59
N CYS A 278 -1.11 -4.26 -4.96
CA CYS A 278 -0.61 -3.07 -4.28
C CYS A 278 0.62 -2.47 -4.95
N ALA A 279 0.60 -1.15 -5.12
CA ALA A 279 1.72 -0.36 -5.65
C ALA A 279 2.99 -0.46 -4.81
N MET A 280 2.89 -0.80 -3.52
CA MET A 280 4.03 -1.02 -2.65
C MET A 280 4.84 -2.27 -3.03
N GLY A 281 4.24 -3.28 -3.69
CA GLY A 281 4.89 -4.54 -4.03
C GLY A 281 6.24 -4.39 -4.76
N PRO A 282 6.32 -3.59 -5.84
CA PRO A 282 7.57 -3.31 -6.56
C PRO A 282 8.62 -2.56 -5.73
N LEU A 283 8.24 -1.90 -4.66
CA LEU A 283 9.13 -1.12 -3.77
C LEU A 283 9.74 -1.95 -2.64
N LEU A 284 9.26 -3.18 -2.43
CA LEU A 284 9.83 -4.13 -1.46
C LEU A 284 11.14 -4.72 -1.98
N GLY A 285 11.89 -5.37 -1.10
CA GLY A 285 13.09 -6.12 -1.42
C GLY A 285 14.38 -5.49 -0.91
N PRO A 286 15.53 -6.17 -1.12
CA PRO A 286 16.81 -5.82 -0.49
C PRO A 286 17.28 -4.37 -0.71
N GLU A 287 16.84 -3.75 -1.78
CA GLU A 287 17.23 -2.37 -2.16
C GLU A 287 16.25 -1.31 -1.64
N ALA A 288 15.20 -1.70 -0.92
CA ALA A 288 14.25 -0.76 -0.36
C ALA A 288 14.94 0.18 0.66
N HIS A 289 14.50 1.44 0.70
CA HIS A 289 15.11 2.43 1.59
C HIS A 289 14.77 2.21 3.07
N LEU A 290 13.61 1.64 3.40
CA LEU A 290 13.23 1.30 4.77
C LEU A 290 13.66 -0.13 5.12
N GLU A 291 14.28 -0.30 6.29
CA GLU A 291 14.82 -1.58 6.75
C GLU A 291 13.77 -2.70 6.73
N TRP A 292 12.57 -2.45 7.26
CA TRP A 292 11.51 -3.46 7.29
C TRP A 292 11.04 -3.88 5.90
N MET A 293 11.11 -3.00 4.89
CA MET A 293 10.75 -3.32 3.50
C MET A 293 11.77 -4.26 2.86
N ARG A 294 13.02 -4.24 3.32
CA ARG A 294 14.10 -5.13 2.83
C ARG A 294 13.89 -6.57 3.24
N HIS A 295 13.12 -6.79 4.30
CA HIS A 295 12.81 -8.14 4.81
C HIS A 295 11.94 -8.94 3.84
N TRP A 296 11.13 -8.27 3.02
CA TRP A 296 10.13 -8.88 2.16
C TRP A 296 10.60 -8.99 0.72
N ARG A 297 10.12 -10.04 0.02
CA ARG A 297 10.37 -10.22 -1.41
C ARG A 297 9.73 -9.08 -2.22
N ARG A 298 10.45 -8.59 -3.23
CA ARG A 298 9.91 -7.69 -4.23
C ARG A 298 8.89 -8.43 -5.11
N VAL A 299 7.71 -7.86 -5.30
CA VAL A 299 6.73 -8.32 -6.28
C VAL A 299 6.98 -7.58 -7.60
N LYS A 300 7.39 -8.30 -8.63
CA LYS A 300 7.66 -7.68 -9.94
C LYS A 300 6.36 -7.32 -10.64
N VAL A 301 6.35 -6.19 -11.35
CA VAL A 301 5.17 -5.74 -12.11
C VAL A 301 4.79 -6.74 -13.20
N GLU A 302 5.78 -7.37 -13.85
CA GLU A 302 5.58 -8.40 -14.85
C GLU A 302 4.89 -9.66 -14.27
N GLU A 303 5.25 -10.06 -13.04
CA GLU A 303 4.61 -11.15 -12.30
C GLU A 303 3.13 -10.80 -12.02
N THR A 304 2.88 -9.56 -11.60
CA THR A 304 1.53 -9.06 -11.36
C THR A 304 0.71 -9.03 -12.65
N ALA A 305 1.28 -8.52 -13.74
CA ALA A 305 0.60 -8.46 -15.04
C ALA A 305 0.26 -9.87 -15.56
N ALA A 306 1.21 -10.82 -15.48
CA ALA A 306 0.96 -12.21 -15.86
C ALA A 306 -0.17 -12.86 -15.02
N THR A 307 -0.21 -12.57 -13.72
CA THR A 307 -1.26 -13.06 -12.82
C THR A 307 -2.64 -12.50 -13.20
N VAL A 308 -2.71 -11.20 -13.55
CA VAL A 308 -3.95 -10.57 -14.02
C VAL A 308 -4.42 -11.19 -15.34
N GLN A 309 -3.51 -11.45 -16.27
CA GLN A 309 -3.85 -12.09 -17.55
C GLN A 309 -4.36 -13.53 -17.36
N ASP A 310 -3.80 -14.27 -16.42
CA ASP A 310 -4.17 -15.67 -16.16
C ASP A 310 -5.51 -15.81 -15.40
N ILE A 311 -5.86 -14.88 -14.51
CA ILE A 311 -7.07 -14.95 -13.65
C ILE A 311 -8.22 -14.08 -14.19
N GLY A 312 -7.89 -13.01 -14.92
CA GLY A 312 -8.85 -12.04 -15.45
C GLY A 312 -9.05 -10.82 -14.54
N ALA A 313 -8.99 -9.62 -15.16
CA ALA A 313 -9.00 -8.33 -14.48
C ALA A 313 -10.22 -8.11 -13.56
N GLN A 314 -11.39 -8.71 -13.89
CA GLN A 314 -12.62 -8.60 -13.09
C GLN A 314 -12.49 -9.21 -11.67
N ASN A 315 -11.45 -9.97 -11.41
CA ASN A 315 -11.18 -10.60 -10.12
C ASN A 315 -10.21 -9.79 -9.25
N PHE A 316 -9.72 -8.65 -9.74
CA PHE A 316 -8.74 -7.84 -9.03
C PHE A 316 -9.26 -6.45 -8.68
N ILE A 317 -8.62 -5.84 -7.68
CA ILE A 317 -8.69 -4.43 -7.37
C ILE A 317 -7.28 -3.84 -7.32
N LEU A 318 -7.15 -2.55 -7.61
CA LEU A 318 -5.91 -1.79 -7.46
C LEU A 318 -5.93 -1.04 -6.14
N ALA A 319 -4.80 -1.07 -5.44
CA ALA A 319 -4.58 -0.34 -4.20
C ALA A 319 -3.13 0.13 -4.13
N THR A 320 -2.81 1.01 -3.21
CA THR A 320 -1.43 1.45 -3.06
C THR A 320 -0.70 0.75 -1.93
N ASP A 321 -1.31 0.60 -0.78
CA ASP A 321 -0.64 0.26 0.48
C ASP A 321 0.53 1.23 0.79
N LEU A 322 0.45 2.46 0.24
CA LEU A 322 1.47 3.51 0.39
C LEU A 322 1.12 4.49 1.50
N GLY A 323 2.09 5.35 1.81
CA GLY A 323 2.08 6.34 2.87
C GLY A 323 3.30 6.24 3.78
N GLN A 324 4.22 5.32 3.54
CA GLN A 324 5.48 5.20 4.29
C GLN A 324 6.43 6.31 3.86
N MET A 325 7.18 6.86 4.83
CA MET A 325 8.16 7.91 4.56
C MET A 325 9.19 7.44 3.52
N GLY A 326 9.47 8.30 2.54
CA GLY A 326 10.44 8.04 1.47
C GLY A 326 9.90 7.25 0.28
N ASN A 327 8.69 6.65 0.37
CA ASN A 327 7.97 6.13 -0.78
C ASN A 327 7.29 7.29 -1.55
N PRO A 328 6.92 7.09 -2.82
CA PRO A 328 6.03 8.02 -3.51
C PRO A 328 4.76 8.31 -2.70
N SER A 329 4.18 9.48 -2.86
CA SER A 329 2.85 9.75 -2.31
C SER A 329 1.86 8.70 -2.82
N PRO A 330 0.81 8.34 -2.06
CA PRO A 330 -0.11 7.29 -2.50
C PRO A 330 -0.68 7.55 -3.91
N ALA A 331 -1.10 8.77 -4.23
CA ALA A 331 -1.65 9.11 -5.54
C ALA A 331 -0.61 8.99 -6.67
N ASP A 332 0.63 9.45 -6.44
CA ASP A 332 1.72 9.34 -7.43
C ASP A 332 2.17 7.88 -7.57
N GLY A 333 2.23 7.14 -6.47
CA GLY A 333 2.55 5.71 -6.48
C GLY A 333 1.53 4.89 -7.26
N LEU A 334 0.23 5.19 -7.13
CA LEU A 334 -0.80 4.55 -7.94
C LEU A 334 -0.60 4.84 -9.43
N GLN A 335 -0.28 6.09 -9.78
CA GLN A 335 -0.01 6.46 -11.18
C GLN A 335 1.18 5.72 -11.75
N LEU A 336 2.29 5.65 -11.02
CA LEU A 336 3.48 4.91 -11.43
C LEU A 336 3.16 3.43 -11.62
N PHE A 337 2.48 2.82 -10.65
CA PHE A 337 2.11 1.41 -10.72
C PHE A 337 1.20 1.09 -11.91
N VAL A 338 0.21 1.92 -12.18
CA VAL A 338 -0.67 1.76 -13.34
C VAL A 338 0.10 1.89 -14.66
N LEU A 339 0.99 2.88 -14.77
CA LEU A 339 1.84 3.04 -15.96
C LEU A 339 2.75 1.83 -16.19
N ASP A 340 3.33 1.27 -15.13
CA ASP A 340 4.17 0.09 -15.22
C ASP A 340 3.37 -1.17 -15.56
N LEU A 341 2.15 -1.34 -15.01
CA LEU A 341 1.23 -2.41 -15.41
C LEU A 341 0.86 -2.31 -16.89
N MET A 342 0.54 -1.09 -17.37
CA MET A 342 0.24 -0.88 -18.80
C MET A 342 1.43 -1.19 -19.69
N LYS A 343 2.64 -0.81 -19.29
CA LYS A 343 3.89 -1.17 -19.97
C LYS A 343 4.14 -2.68 -19.97
N ALA A 344 3.72 -3.38 -18.91
CA ALA A 344 3.78 -4.85 -18.82
C ALA A 344 2.63 -5.56 -19.56
N GLY A 345 1.80 -4.83 -20.32
CA GLY A 345 0.77 -5.40 -21.20
C GLY A 345 -0.66 -5.40 -20.63
N ILE A 346 -0.92 -4.75 -19.49
CA ILE A 346 -2.29 -4.57 -19.01
C ILE A 346 -2.96 -3.43 -19.79
N ALA A 347 -4.07 -3.72 -20.45
CA ALA A 347 -4.81 -2.75 -21.24
C ALA A 347 -5.52 -1.72 -20.33
N LYS A 348 -5.80 -0.52 -20.89
CA LYS A 348 -6.45 0.57 -20.14
C LYS A 348 -7.83 0.17 -19.60
N ASP A 349 -8.61 -0.58 -20.36
CA ASP A 349 -9.91 -1.09 -19.96
C ASP A 349 -9.80 -2.09 -18.77
N GLN A 350 -8.77 -2.93 -18.75
CA GLN A 350 -8.48 -3.79 -17.60
C GLN A 350 -8.13 -2.97 -16.34
N VAL A 351 -7.37 -1.89 -16.50
CA VAL A 351 -7.09 -0.95 -15.39
C VAL A 351 -8.39 -0.34 -14.87
N MET A 352 -9.27 0.14 -15.77
CA MET A 352 -10.57 0.71 -15.38
C MET A 352 -11.47 -0.32 -14.72
N THR A 353 -11.48 -1.55 -15.21
CA THR A 353 -12.22 -2.65 -14.58
C THR A 353 -11.74 -2.88 -13.15
N MET A 354 -10.43 -3.02 -12.92
CA MET A 354 -9.86 -3.26 -11.59
C MET A 354 -10.05 -2.06 -10.65
N GLY A 355 -9.60 -0.89 -11.08
CA GLY A 355 -9.46 0.28 -10.19
C GLY A 355 -10.74 1.12 -10.07
N ARG A 356 -11.73 0.94 -10.93
CA ARG A 356 -12.98 1.70 -10.91
C ARG A 356 -14.22 0.82 -10.77
N GLU A 357 -14.45 -0.09 -11.70
CA GLU A 357 -15.71 -0.83 -11.74
C GLU A 357 -15.84 -1.83 -10.58
N VAL A 358 -14.82 -2.67 -10.40
CA VAL A 358 -14.78 -3.67 -9.33
C VAL A 358 -14.67 -2.99 -7.97
N THR A 359 -13.75 -2.04 -7.84
CA THR A 359 -13.56 -1.27 -6.59
C THR A 359 -14.81 -0.45 -6.24
N GLY A 360 -15.46 0.17 -7.23
CA GLY A 360 -16.70 0.92 -7.01
C GLY A 360 -17.85 0.05 -6.50
N LYS A 361 -18.01 -1.17 -7.03
CA LYS A 361 -19.00 -2.14 -6.51
C LYS A 361 -18.72 -2.54 -5.07
N LEU A 362 -17.44 -2.67 -4.68
CA LEU A 362 -17.08 -2.99 -3.30
C LEU A 362 -17.37 -1.84 -2.33
N LEU A 363 -17.06 -0.60 -2.71
CA LEU A 363 -17.14 0.54 -1.80
C LEU A 363 -18.51 1.21 -1.77
N MET A 364 -19.20 1.29 -2.91
CA MET A 364 -20.40 2.11 -3.11
C MET A 364 -21.64 1.31 -3.54
N GLY A 365 -21.49 0.05 -3.96
CA GLY A 365 -22.57 -0.82 -4.42
C GLY A 365 -23.54 -1.29 -3.34
#